data_5643ba74b0044689c1b95bc70b2c5b6d
#
_entry.id   5643ba74b0044689c1b95bc70b2c5b6d
#
_cell.length_a   1.000
_cell.length_b   1.000
_cell.length_c   1.000
_cell.angle_alpha   90.00
_cell.angle_beta   90.00
_cell.angle_gamma   90.00
#
_symmetry.space_group_name_H-M   'P 1'
#
loop_
_entity.id
_entity.type
_entity.pdbx_description
1 polymer ?
#
loop_
_entity_poly.entity_id
_entity_poly.type
_entity_poly.pdbx_seq_one_letter_code
_entity_poly.pdbx_strand_id
1 'polypeptide(L)'
;MSRLEIASPKKAKIVMEGLYKDLERRIESSPPGLCPVDMSRAFLELCHAQTCGKCVPCRIGLGQLNNFIREVLDGKATMKTLDIMEQTALSIMESADCAIGYEAANMVYKGLIGYRDDYVEHIQNGRCTCTYNQPVPCVSLCPAHVDIPGYVALVGEGRYADAIRLLRKDNPFPTTCGFICEHPCEARCRRNMVDDSINIRGLKRVAADFAGEVDPPQCAPDTGKKIAILGGGPGGLSAAYYLQLMGHQTTVYEMLPKLGGMLRYGIPNYRLPKDRLDDDIRAILKTGVQVKNGLKIGQDITIQQLRQEYDVVLITIGASTDKKLGLENEDADGIVSAVQFLRNVGKNQIMDLTGKEVAVIGGGNVSMDAVRTAKRLGAKKVSIVYRRRVADMTALPGEIDGAVAEGIELQTLKAPSSIDVDENHHVKGIYVTPQMVSSIRDGRASIKPTGEEDIYIPCDVLIVAIGQNIETHHFEQAGIPVERGKIVTKSTGAFENLPGVFAGGDCASGPASVIKAIAAAKVVAANIDEYLGYHHEISCDVEIPEAHLDDRTPCGRVNLTEREACERVCDFEAVENCMTEKEAKQEASRCLRCDHFGYGIFKGGRETLW
;
A
#
# COMPACT_ATOMS: atom_id res chain seq x y z
N MET A 1 20.83 -4.48 -31.41
CA MET A 1 22.13 -5.12 -31.11
C MET A 1 21.95 -5.88 -29.82
N SER A 2 22.08 -7.20 -29.82
CA SER A 2 22.06 -7.97 -28.59
C SER A 2 23.24 -7.53 -27.73
N ARG A 3 22.98 -7.02 -26.52
CA ARG A 3 24.04 -6.88 -25.53
C ARG A 3 24.61 -8.28 -25.29
N LEU A 4 25.94 -8.42 -25.45
CA LEU A 4 26.63 -9.60 -24.95
C LEU A 4 26.32 -9.67 -23.44
N GLU A 5 25.69 -10.75 -23.00
CA GLU A 5 25.61 -11.07 -21.58
C GLU A 5 27.04 -11.28 -21.07
N ILE A 6 27.60 -10.26 -20.49
CA ILE A 6 28.87 -10.39 -19.77
C ILE A 6 28.49 -10.97 -18.42
N ALA A 7 28.65 -12.27 -18.28
CA ALA A 7 28.54 -12.91 -16.98
C ALA A 7 29.45 -12.20 -16.00
N SER A 8 28.90 -11.68 -14.89
CA SER A 8 29.67 -11.04 -13.83
C SER A 8 30.86 -11.93 -13.47
N PRO A 9 32.10 -11.42 -13.44
CA PRO A 9 33.22 -12.26 -13.02
C PRO A 9 32.92 -12.92 -11.68
N LYS A 10 33.13 -14.21 -11.54
CA LYS A 10 32.93 -14.95 -10.27
C LYS A 10 33.59 -14.21 -9.09
N LYS A 11 34.72 -13.55 -9.34
CA LYS A 11 35.43 -12.72 -8.36
C LYS A 11 34.60 -11.53 -7.86
N ALA A 12 33.91 -10.81 -8.73
CA ALA A 12 33.07 -9.68 -8.33
C ALA A 12 31.88 -10.16 -7.45
N LYS A 13 31.27 -11.27 -7.78
CA LYS A 13 30.20 -11.86 -6.97
C LYS A 13 30.69 -12.23 -5.57
N ILE A 14 31.84 -12.91 -5.43
CA ILE A 14 32.44 -13.27 -4.14
C ILE A 14 32.75 -12.02 -3.30
N VAL A 15 33.30 -10.98 -3.93
CA VAL A 15 33.58 -9.71 -3.25
C VAL A 15 32.29 -9.08 -2.75
N MET A 16 31.23 -9.04 -3.55
CA MET A 16 29.95 -8.48 -3.15
C MET A 16 29.32 -9.25 -2.00
N GLU A 17 29.31 -10.57 -2.06
CA GLU A 17 28.81 -11.42 -0.96
C GLU A 17 29.58 -11.16 0.35
N GLY A 18 30.90 -10.95 0.26
CA GLY A 18 31.73 -10.57 1.41
C GLY A 18 31.37 -9.20 1.98
N LEU A 19 31.20 -8.20 1.10
CA LEU A 19 30.82 -6.84 1.52
C LEU A 19 29.44 -6.78 2.17
N TYR A 20 28.47 -7.53 1.66
CA TYR A 20 27.15 -7.62 2.28
C TYR A 20 27.20 -8.30 3.65
N LYS A 21 27.98 -9.38 3.80
CA LYS A 21 28.17 -10.02 5.12
C LYS A 21 28.80 -9.07 6.14
N ASP A 22 29.80 -8.30 5.72
CA ASP A 22 30.44 -7.33 6.61
C ASP A 22 29.48 -6.19 7.00
N LEU A 23 28.65 -5.75 6.06
CA LEU A 23 27.60 -4.77 6.33
C LEU A 23 26.53 -5.33 7.27
N GLU A 24 26.08 -6.57 7.06
CA GLU A 24 25.11 -7.24 7.93
C GLU A 24 25.61 -7.32 9.36
N ARG A 25 26.84 -7.83 9.58
CA ARG A 25 27.47 -7.86 10.90
C ARG A 25 27.59 -6.47 11.54
N ARG A 26 27.93 -5.46 10.73
CA ARG A 26 28.02 -4.07 11.20
C ARG A 26 26.68 -3.52 11.63
N ILE A 27 25.59 -3.84 10.89
CA ILE A 27 24.23 -3.44 11.26
C ILE A 27 23.78 -4.14 12.54
N GLU A 28 24.02 -5.43 12.66
CA GLU A 28 23.67 -6.23 13.84
C GLU A 28 24.42 -5.78 15.11
N SER A 29 25.70 -5.46 14.97
CA SER A 29 26.56 -5.02 16.09
C SER A 29 26.50 -3.52 16.37
N SER A 30 25.77 -2.75 15.57
CA SER A 30 25.73 -1.29 15.71
C SER A 30 24.80 -0.85 16.83
N PRO A 31 25.16 0.19 17.57
CA PRO A 31 24.25 0.80 18.53
C PRO A 31 23.00 1.36 17.83
N PRO A 32 21.89 1.58 18.59
CA PRO A 32 20.71 2.27 18.09
C PRO A 32 21.08 3.59 17.42
N GLY A 33 20.38 3.92 16.34
CA GLY A 33 20.53 5.22 15.72
C GLY A 33 21.61 5.32 14.64
N LEU A 34 21.98 4.22 14.00
CA LEU A 34 22.88 4.27 12.86
C LEU A 34 22.23 5.04 11.68
N CYS A 35 22.90 6.10 11.19
CA CYS A 35 22.41 6.95 10.13
C CYS A 35 22.32 6.22 8.77
N PRO A 36 21.15 6.09 8.14
CA PRO A 36 21.00 5.41 6.86
C PRO A 36 21.79 6.08 5.73
N VAL A 37 21.93 7.41 5.79
CA VAL A 37 22.68 8.20 4.79
C VAL A 37 24.16 7.88 4.88
N ASP A 38 24.72 7.85 6.09
CA ASP A 38 26.15 7.50 6.30
C ASP A 38 26.43 6.02 5.99
N MET A 39 25.49 5.13 6.28
CA MET A 39 25.59 3.73 5.87
C MET A 39 25.63 3.55 4.36
N SER A 40 24.76 4.24 3.63
CA SER A 40 24.77 4.22 2.16
C SER A 40 26.10 4.72 1.62
N ARG A 41 26.68 5.78 2.23
CA ARG A 41 28.01 6.29 1.89
C ARG A 41 29.10 5.27 2.14
N ALA A 42 29.11 4.68 3.35
CA ALA A 42 30.15 3.73 3.75
C ALA A 42 30.18 2.50 2.81
N PHE A 43 29.03 1.98 2.45
CA PHE A 43 28.94 0.86 1.49
C PHE A 43 29.38 1.27 0.09
N LEU A 44 28.95 2.45 -0.37
CA LEU A 44 29.36 3.00 -1.68
C LEU A 44 30.88 3.16 -1.76
N GLU A 45 31.54 3.66 -0.71
CA GLU A 45 32.99 3.81 -0.65
C GLU A 45 33.71 2.45 -0.67
N LEU A 46 33.20 1.45 0.06
CA LEU A 46 33.73 0.08 0.04
C LEU A 46 33.66 -0.52 -1.38
N CYS A 47 32.50 -0.39 -2.04
CA CYS A 47 32.30 -0.85 -3.42
C CYS A 47 33.23 -0.09 -4.38
N HIS A 48 33.30 1.24 -4.26
CA HIS A 48 34.13 2.08 -5.13
C HIS A 48 35.61 1.69 -5.05
N ALA A 49 36.11 1.36 -3.85
CA ALA A 49 37.48 0.87 -3.65
C ALA A 49 37.74 -0.50 -4.33
N GLN A 50 36.70 -1.29 -4.60
CA GLN A 50 36.81 -2.60 -5.26
C GLN A 50 36.57 -2.52 -6.78
N THR A 51 36.28 -1.33 -7.35
CA THR A 51 36.02 -1.19 -8.78
C THR A 51 37.27 -1.44 -9.61
N CYS A 52 37.08 -2.04 -10.81
CA CYS A 52 38.18 -2.22 -11.76
C CYS A 52 38.46 -0.96 -12.62
N GLY A 53 37.63 0.09 -12.51
CA GLY A 53 37.77 1.36 -13.22
C GLY A 53 37.53 1.32 -14.75
N LYS A 54 37.06 0.17 -15.30
CA LYS A 54 36.88 0.00 -16.76
C LYS A 54 35.68 0.76 -17.30
N CYS A 55 34.51 0.60 -16.69
CA CYS A 55 33.29 1.25 -17.18
C CYS A 55 33.11 2.65 -16.61
N VAL A 56 32.45 3.52 -17.38
CA VAL A 56 32.18 4.90 -17.00
C VAL A 56 31.28 5.01 -15.76
N PRO A 57 30.22 4.18 -15.62
CA PRO A 57 29.37 4.21 -14.44
C PRO A 57 30.14 4.06 -13.13
N CYS A 58 31.07 3.10 -13.02
CA CYS A 58 31.90 2.96 -11.84
C CYS A 58 32.92 4.09 -11.70
N ARG A 59 33.65 4.41 -12.79
CA ARG A 59 34.78 5.36 -12.74
C ARG A 59 34.35 6.78 -12.41
N ILE A 60 33.19 7.22 -12.91
CA ILE A 60 32.69 8.58 -12.74
C ILE A 60 31.43 8.60 -11.88
N GLY A 61 30.45 7.74 -12.17
CA GLY A 61 29.14 7.79 -11.55
C GLY A 61 29.16 7.51 -10.05
N LEU A 62 29.91 6.51 -9.57
CA LEU A 62 30.01 6.24 -8.13
C LEU A 62 30.69 7.38 -7.36
N GLY A 63 31.68 8.03 -8.00
CA GLY A 63 32.31 9.23 -7.43
C GLY A 63 31.33 10.40 -7.29
N GLN A 64 30.47 10.60 -8.28
CA GLN A 64 29.40 11.62 -8.23
C GLN A 64 28.39 11.33 -7.13
N LEU A 65 27.90 10.08 -7.03
CA LEU A 65 27.00 9.68 -5.95
C LEU A 65 27.62 9.91 -4.56
N ASN A 66 28.89 9.58 -4.39
CA ASN A 66 29.59 9.80 -3.13
C ASN A 66 29.68 11.29 -2.78
N ASN A 67 29.94 12.16 -3.76
CA ASN A 67 29.97 13.60 -3.55
C ASN A 67 28.58 14.13 -3.14
N PHE A 68 27.52 13.72 -3.79
CA PHE A 68 26.16 14.11 -3.42
C PHE A 68 25.78 13.65 -2.01
N ILE A 69 26.13 12.42 -1.61
CA ILE A 69 25.88 11.95 -0.24
C ILE A 69 26.66 12.77 0.78
N ARG A 70 27.91 13.13 0.48
CA ARG A 70 28.69 14.03 1.35
C ARG A 70 28.04 15.41 1.47
N GLU A 71 27.55 15.99 0.37
CA GLU A 71 26.82 17.26 0.42
C GLU A 71 25.58 17.17 1.31
N VAL A 72 24.85 16.04 1.27
CA VAL A 72 23.71 15.77 2.16
C VAL A 72 24.14 15.72 3.62
N LEU A 73 25.18 14.94 3.94
CA LEU A 73 25.70 14.82 5.31
C LEU A 73 26.26 16.13 5.86
N ASP A 74 26.86 16.96 5.00
CA ASP A 74 27.39 18.28 5.35
C ASP A 74 26.30 19.37 5.42
N GLY A 75 25.03 19.06 5.12
CA GLY A 75 23.94 20.04 5.05
C GLY A 75 24.07 21.06 3.92
N LYS A 76 24.85 20.75 2.88
CA LYS A 76 25.10 21.63 1.70
C LYS A 76 24.22 21.29 0.51
N ALA A 77 23.59 20.12 0.51
CA ALA A 77 22.72 19.65 -0.55
C ALA A 77 21.40 20.42 -0.58
N THR A 78 20.72 20.35 -1.71
CA THR A 78 19.36 20.87 -1.90
C THR A 78 18.39 19.73 -2.19
N MET A 79 17.08 19.98 -2.12
CA MET A 79 16.07 18.98 -2.50
C MET A 79 16.27 18.47 -3.93
N LYS A 80 16.71 19.35 -4.85
CA LYS A 80 17.07 18.97 -6.22
C LYS A 80 18.23 17.98 -6.28
N THR A 81 19.13 18.02 -5.30
CA THR A 81 20.26 17.07 -5.22
C THR A 81 19.75 15.64 -5.05
N LEU A 82 18.67 15.41 -4.29
CA LEU A 82 18.08 14.08 -4.11
C LEU A 82 17.53 13.52 -5.42
N ASP A 83 16.87 14.36 -6.22
CA ASP A 83 16.33 13.94 -7.52
C ASP A 83 17.45 13.58 -8.51
N ILE A 84 18.57 14.35 -8.48
CA ILE A 84 19.76 14.05 -9.29
C ILE A 84 20.43 12.76 -8.82
N MET A 85 20.53 12.54 -7.51
CA MET A 85 21.08 11.30 -6.94
C MET A 85 20.28 10.08 -7.37
N GLU A 86 18.94 10.14 -7.30
CA GLU A 86 18.05 9.07 -7.71
C GLU A 86 18.24 8.72 -9.19
N GLN A 87 18.24 9.73 -10.07
CA GLN A 87 18.48 9.54 -11.50
C GLN A 87 19.87 9.00 -11.81
N THR A 88 20.89 9.47 -11.08
CA THR A 88 22.27 9.00 -11.24
C THR A 88 22.39 7.54 -10.81
N ALA A 89 21.79 7.17 -9.68
CA ALA A 89 21.81 5.79 -9.19
C ALA A 89 21.13 4.86 -10.20
N LEU A 90 19.94 5.19 -10.69
CA LEU A 90 19.23 4.42 -11.73
C LEU A 90 20.07 4.30 -13.01
N SER A 91 20.66 5.38 -13.49
CA SER A 91 21.50 5.34 -14.69
C SER A 91 22.72 4.42 -14.53
N ILE A 92 23.34 4.40 -13.34
CA ILE A 92 24.44 3.48 -13.06
C ILE A 92 23.95 2.03 -13.02
N MET A 93 22.83 1.76 -12.38
CA MET A 93 22.24 0.40 -12.31
C MET A 93 21.93 -0.15 -13.70
N GLU A 94 21.44 0.70 -14.61
CA GLU A 94 21.12 0.32 -15.99
C GLU A 94 22.34 0.14 -16.90
N SER A 95 23.47 0.77 -16.58
CA SER A 95 24.63 0.86 -17.46
C SER A 95 25.94 0.24 -16.91
N ALA A 96 25.95 -0.20 -15.66
CA ALA A 96 27.11 -0.86 -15.06
C ALA A 96 27.35 -2.26 -15.65
N ASP A 97 28.61 -2.54 -15.99
CA ASP A 97 28.99 -3.83 -16.62
C ASP A 97 29.10 -5.01 -15.63
N CYS A 98 29.04 -4.74 -14.33
CA CYS A 98 29.20 -5.79 -13.31
C CYS A 98 28.46 -5.47 -12.01
N ALA A 99 28.32 -6.50 -11.16
CA ALA A 99 27.61 -6.42 -9.89
C ALA A 99 28.13 -5.32 -8.96
N ILE A 100 29.44 -5.01 -8.94
CA ILE A 100 30.00 -4.00 -8.03
C ILE A 100 29.40 -2.62 -8.31
N GLY A 101 29.35 -2.19 -9.57
CA GLY A 101 28.75 -0.91 -9.94
C GLY A 101 27.24 -0.88 -9.72
N TYR A 102 26.56 -1.96 -10.09
CA TYR A 102 25.13 -2.11 -9.87
C TYR A 102 24.76 -2.01 -8.39
N GLU A 103 25.36 -2.85 -7.53
CA GLU A 103 25.00 -2.93 -6.12
C GLU A 103 25.38 -1.68 -5.34
N ALA A 104 26.49 -1.03 -5.69
CA ALA A 104 26.88 0.24 -5.10
C ALA A 104 25.81 1.33 -5.32
N ALA A 105 25.29 1.42 -6.54
CA ALA A 105 24.24 2.37 -6.90
C ALA A 105 22.87 1.95 -6.32
N ASN A 106 22.58 0.65 -6.34
CA ASN A 106 21.35 0.08 -5.78
C ASN A 106 21.22 0.37 -4.29
N MET A 107 22.30 0.28 -3.50
CA MET A 107 22.30 0.65 -2.08
C MET A 107 21.88 2.11 -1.87
N VAL A 108 22.44 3.04 -2.67
CA VAL A 108 22.07 4.46 -2.60
C VAL A 108 20.61 4.66 -2.99
N TYR A 109 20.16 4.01 -4.05
CA TYR A 109 18.77 4.08 -4.51
C TYR A 109 17.79 3.56 -3.44
N LYS A 110 18.04 2.38 -2.86
CA LYS A 110 17.24 1.82 -1.77
C LYS A 110 17.23 2.72 -0.53
N GLY A 111 18.37 3.34 -0.21
CA GLY A 111 18.47 4.34 0.86
C GLY A 111 17.57 5.55 0.61
N LEU A 112 17.61 6.10 -0.59
CA LEU A 112 16.77 7.24 -1.00
C LEU A 112 15.28 6.92 -0.95
N ILE A 113 14.86 5.74 -1.41
CA ILE A 113 13.44 5.35 -1.41
C ILE A 113 12.96 5.02 0.02
N GLY A 114 13.73 4.26 0.79
CA GLY A 114 13.32 3.77 2.11
C GLY A 114 13.46 4.80 3.23
N TYR A 115 14.44 5.70 3.13
CA TYR A 115 14.82 6.63 4.19
C TYR A 115 14.90 8.08 3.71
N ARG A 116 14.07 8.47 2.74
CA ARG A 116 14.09 9.81 2.15
C ARG A 116 13.94 10.93 3.18
N ASP A 117 13.16 10.70 4.22
CA ASP A 117 12.98 11.61 5.34
C ASP A 117 14.30 11.88 6.10
N ASP A 118 15.16 10.89 6.26
CA ASP A 118 16.49 11.08 6.87
C ASP A 118 17.39 11.98 5.98
N TYR A 119 17.36 11.79 4.66
CA TYR A 119 18.07 12.67 3.72
C TYR A 119 17.53 14.10 3.76
N VAL A 120 16.20 14.26 3.79
CA VAL A 120 15.54 15.57 3.86
C VAL A 120 15.90 16.29 5.15
N GLU A 121 15.92 15.60 6.29
CA GLU A 121 16.26 16.18 7.60
C GLU A 121 17.71 16.70 7.62
N HIS A 122 18.65 15.96 7.04
CA HIS A 122 20.01 16.44 6.86
C HIS A 122 20.09 17.73 6.03
N ILE A 123 19.28 17.83 4.96
CA ILE A 123 19.27 18.98 4.07
C ILE A 123 18.60 20.20 4.73
N GLN A 124 17.45 19.99 5.36
CA GLN A 124 16.63 21.10 5.87
C GLN A 124 17.08 21.61 7.23
N ASN A 125 17.50 20.70 8.10
CA ASN A 125 17.79 21.00 9.49
C ASN A 125 19.27 20.78 9.88
N GLY A 126 20.10 20.32 8.94
CA GLY A 126 21.52 20.10 9.16
C GLY A 126 21.85 19.06 10.21
N ARG A 127 20.93 18.14 10.49
CA ARG A 127 21.07 17.14 11.55
C ARG A 127 20.58 15.77 11.13
N CYS A 128 21.07 14.74 11.82
CA CYS A 128 20.60 13.38 11.69
C CYS A 128 19.40 13.15 12.61
N THR A 129 18.35 12.47 12.11
CA THR A 129 17.22 12.01 12.93
C THR A 129 17.57 10.76 13.75
N CYS A 130 18.72 10.16 13.51
CA CYS A 130 19.19 8.98 14.23
C CYS A 130 19.39 9.25 15.70
N THR A 131 18.44 8.81 16.50
CA THR A 131 18.48 8.89 17.98
C THR A 131 18.33 7.50 18.59
N TYR A 132 18.72 7.34 19.85
CA TYR A 132 18.53 6.10 20.61
C TYR A 132 17.06 5.71 20.80
N ASN A 133 16.14 6.63 20.51
CA ASN A 133 14.70 6.47 20.66
C ASN A 133 13.97 6.30 19.33
N GLN A 134 14.66 5.97 18.25
CA GLN A 134 13.99 5.72 16.97
C GLN A 134 13.09 4.48 17.05
N PRO A 135 11.87 4.55 16.53
CA PRO A 135 11.02 3.37 16.42
C PRO A 135 11.59 2.40 15.38
N VAL A 136 11.20 1.13 15.49
CA VAL A 136 11.56 0.09 14.51
C VAL A 136 11.15 0.53 13.10
N PRO A 137 12.04 0.57 12.10
CA PRO A 137 11.77 1.19 10.81
C PRO A 137 10.53 0.66 10.08
N CYS A 138 10.36 -0.67 10.04
CA CYS A 138 9.19 -1.28 9.40
C CYS A 138 7.88 -0.98 10.16
N VAL A 139 7.93 -0.88 11.49
CA VAL A 139 6.79 -0.49 12.34
C VAL A 139 6.44 0.97 12.12
N SER A 140 7.43 1.87 12.09
CA SER A 140 7.20 3.31 11.92
C SER A 140 6.62 3.67 10.56
N LEU A 141 6.96 2.93 9.51
CA LEU A 141 6.41 3.15 8.17
C LEU A 141 5.06 2.45 7.95
N CYS A 142 4.70 1.52 8.80
CA CYS A 142 3.36 0.95 8.79
C CYS A 142 2.35 1.98 9.33
N PRO A 143 1.34 2.41 8.56
CA PRO A 143 0.37 3.40 9.06
C PRO A 143 -0.33 2.97 10.35
N ALA A 144 -0.59 1.66 10.53
CA ALA A 144 -1.22 1.11 11.73
C ALA A 144 -0.24 0.73 12.84
N HIS A 145 1.06 0.93 12.65
CA HIS A 145 2.14 0.59 13.59
C HIS A 145 2.10 -0.86 14.08
N VAL A 146 1.82 -1.80 13.16
CA VAL A 146 1.77 -3.24 13.46
C VAL A 146 3.13 -3.73 13.96
N ASP A 147 3.15 -4.56 15.01
CA ASP A 147 4.37 -5.19 15.51
C ASP A 147 4.89 -6.25 14.51
N ILE A 148 5.63 -5.76 13.52
CA ILE A 148 6.14 -6.57 12.41
C ILE A 148 7.22 -7.55 12.88
N PRO A 149 8.26 -7.14 13.64
CA PRO A 149 9.26 -8.09 14.10
C PRO A 149 8.67 -9.21 14.96
N GLY A 150 7.68 -8.88 15.79
CA GLY A 150 7.02 -9.84 16.66
C GLY A 150 6.29 -10.92 15.87
N TYR A 151 5.40 -10.57 14.94
CA TYR A 151 4.68 -11.61 14.20
C TYR A 151 5.58 -12.36 13.20
N VAL A 152 6.61 -11.72 12.65
CA VAL A 152 7.59 -12.41 11.79
C VAL A 152 8.35 -13.48 12.59
N ALA A 153 8.76 -13.19 13.82
CA ALA A 153 9.39 -14.17 14.69
C ALA A 153 8.47 -15.36 15.02
N LEU A 154 7.19 -15.08 15.32
CA LEU A 154 6.18 -16.11 15.59
C LEU A 154 5.94 -17.01 14.38
N VAL A 155 5.88 -16.43 13.17
CA VAL A 155 5.80 -17.22 11.92
C VAL A 155 7.03 -18.09 11.72
N GLY A 156 8.22 -17.58 12.04
CA GLY A 156 9.46 -18.35 11.97
C GLY A 156 9.46 -19.60 12.86
N GLU A 157 8.79 -19.55 14.01
CA GLU A 157 8.59 -20.68 14.91
C GLU A 157 7.37 -21.56 14.57
N GLY A 158 6.56 -21.17 13.56
CA GLY A 158 5.32 -21.89 13.23
C GLY A 158 4.18 -21.59 14.20
N ARG A 159 4.26 -20.55 15.01
CA ARG A 159 3.23 -20.09 15.96
C ARG A 159 2.23 -19.16 15.27
N TYR A 160 1.56 -19.66 14.23
CA TYR A 160 0.71 -18.85 13.34
C TYR A 160 -0.48 -18.24 14.06
N ALA A 161 -1.12 -18.99 14.98
CA ALA A 161 -2.25 -18.49 15.76
C ALA A 161 -1.84 -17.31 16.66
N ASP A 162 -0.66 -17.38 17.28
CA ASP A 162 -0.12 -16.29 18.10
C ASP A 162 0.25 -15.08 17.23
N ALA A 163 0.78 -15.31 16.03
CA ALA A 163 1.03 -14.24 15.06
C ALA A 163 -0.28 -13.50 14.69
N ILE A 164 -1.40 -14.21 14.50
CA ILE A 164 -2.71 -13.58 14.25
C ILE A 164 -3.23 -12.83 15.47
N ARG A 165 -3.07 -13.37 16.70
CA ARG A 165 -3.42 -12.64 17.93
C ARG A 165 -2.67 -11.33 18.05
N LEU A 166 -1.36 -11.37 17.83
CA LEU A 166 -0.51 -10.18 17.86
C LEU A 166 -0.89 -9.18 16.76
N LEU A 167 -1.13 -9.64 15.54
CA LEU A 167 -1.56 -8.80 14.42
C LEU A 167 -2.88 -8.09 14.73
N ARG A 168 -3.87 -8.77 15.30
CA ARG A 168 -5.19 -8.22 15.61
C ARG A 168 -5.19 -7.12 16.67
N LYS A 169 -4.15 -7.00 17.46
CA LYS A 169 -3.95 -5.84 18.33
C LYS A 169 -3.95 -4.52 17.53
N ASP A 170 -3.29 -4.51 16.38
CA ASP A 170 -3.08 -3.31 15.56
C ASP A 170 -3.81 -3.33 14.21
N ASN A 171 -4.29 -4.49 13.78
CA ASN A 171 -4.90 -4.70 12.48
C ASN A 171 -5.97 -5.79 12.54
N PRO A 172 -7.26 -5.45 12.56
CA PRO A 172 -8.36 -6.42 12.60
C PRO A 172 -8.59 -7.15 11.26
N PHE A 173 -7.86 -6.78 10.21
CA PHE A 173 -7.90 -7.39 8.88
C PHE A 173 -6.58 -8.07 8.48
N PRO A 174 -6.00 -8.97 9.29
CA PRO A 174 -4.71 -9.57 8.98
C PRO A 174 -4.75 -10.41 7.71
N THR A 175 -5.83 -11.16 7.48
CA THR A 175 -6.02 -11.98 6.28
C THR A 175 -6.11 -11.12 5.04
N THR A 176 -7.02 -10.15 5.02
CA THR A 176 -7.18 -9.18 3.92
C THR A 176 -5.86 -8.47 3.59
N CYS A 177 -5.15 -7.96 4.61
CA CYS A 177 -3.87 -7.30 4.41
C CYS A 177 -2.76 -8.25 3.96
N GLY A 178 -2.86 -9.54 4.22
CA GLY A 178 -1.97 -10.57 3.67
C GLY A 178 -2.08 -10.67 2.15
N PHE A 179 -3.29 -10.47 1.60
CA PHE A 179 -3.54 -10.51 0.16
C PHE A 179 -3.22 -9.18 -0.55
N ILE A 180 -3.69 -8.03 -0.02
CA ILE A 180 -3.79 -6.78 -0.81
C ILE A 180 -3.06 -5.57 -0.22
N CYS A 181 -2.34 -5.71 0.89
CA CYS A 181 -1.60 -4.58 1.45
C CYS A 181 -0.50 -4.13 0.49
N GLU A 182 -0.38 -2.81 0.27
CA GLU A 182 0.70 -2.21 -0.52
C GLU A 182 2.08 -2.29 0.18
N HIS A 183 2.15 -2.88 1.36
CA HIS A 183 3.33 -3.18 2.19
C HIS A 183 4.41 -2.08 2.25
N PRO A 184 4.07 -0.80 2.57
CA PRO A 184 5.05 0.28 2.64
C PRO A 184 6.18 -0.01 3.64
N CYS A 185 5.93 -0.83 4.66
CA CYS A 185 6.92 -1.27 5.64
C CYS A 185 8.16 -1.94 5.03
N GLU A 186 8.02 -2.61 3.88
CA GLU A 186 9.13 -3.28 3.19
C GLU A 186 10.14 -2.28 2.63
N ALA A 187 9.70 -1.09 2.20
CA ALA A 187 10.60 -0.05 1.72
C ALA A 187 11.57 0.44 2.80
N ARG A 188 11.16 0.40 4.07
CA ARG A 188 11.98 0.83 5.22
C ARG A 188 12.60 -0.33 5.99
N CYS A 189 12.54 -1.54 5.48
CA CYS A 189 13.20 -2.68 6.09
C CYS A 189 14.72 -2.53 6.02
N ARG A 190 15.42 -2.61 7.17
CA ARG A 190 16.90 -2.51 7.21
C ARG A 190 17.57 -3.59 6.37
N ARG A 191 16.91 -4.73 6.16
CA ARG A 191 17.42 -5.79 5.30
C ARG A 191 17.67 -5.30 3.86
N ASN A 192 16.96 -4.26 3.38
CA ASN A 192 17.25 -3.61 2.10
C ASN A 192 18.70 -3.09 1.97
N MET A 193 19.36 -2.82 3.11
CA MET A 193 20.76 -2.37 3.13
C MET A 193 21.75 -3.53 3.13
N VAL A 194 21.27 -4.76 3.19
CA VAL A 194 22.10 -5.99 3.15
C VAL A 194 21.90 -6.71 1.81
N ASP A 195 20.66 -7.02 1.48
CA ASP A 195 20.25 -7.69 0.25
C ASP A 195 18.87 -7.19 -0.21
N ASP A 196 17.78 -7.82 0.20
CA ASP A 196 16.41 -7.43 -0.10
C ASP A 196 15.56 -7.40 1.17
N SER A 197 14.54 -6.54 1.20
CA SER A 197 13.58 -6.49 2.31
C SER A 197 13.00 -7.86 2.62
N ILE A 198 12.60 -8.05 3.87
CA ILE A 198 11.76 -9.20 4.25
C ILE A 198 10.44 -9.11 3.49
N ASN A 199 9.94 -10.23 2.99
CA ASN A 199 8.58 -10.34 2.41
C ASN A 199 7.54 -10.31 3.55
N ILE A 200 7.35 -9.11 4.11
CA ILE A 200 6.52 -8.86 5.29
C ILE A 200 5.05 -9.20 5.01
N ARG A 201 4.56 -8.82 3.80
CA ARG A 201 3.20 -9.15 3.38
C ARG A 201 3.00 -10.66 3.22
N GLY A 202 3.96 -11.34 2.57
CA GLY A 202 3.91 -12.78 2.39
C GLY A 202 3.89 -13.57 3.70
N LEU A 203 4.71 -13.17 4.69
CA LEU A 203 4.69 -13.79 6.02
C LEU A 203 3.37 -13.55 6.77
N LYS A 204 2.73 -12.38 6.61
CA LYS A 204 1.39 -12.13 7.12
C LYS A 204 0.37 -13.06 6.47
N ARG A 205 0.48 -13.28 5.16
CA ARG A 205 -0.37 -14.21 4.42
C ARG A 205 -0.23 -15.64 4.97
N VAL A 206 1.01 -16.10 5.20
CA VAL A 206 1.29 -17.40 5.84
C VAL A 206 0.62 -17.49 7.21
N ALA A 207 0.78 -16.50 8.08
CA ALA A 207 0.12 -16.48 9.38
C ALA A 207 -1.40 -16.68 9.23
N ALA A 208 -2.03 -15.96 8.30
CA ALA A 208 -3.48 -16.04 8.07
C ALA A 208 -3.93 -17.38 7.48
N ASP A 209 -3.12 -17.98 6.60
CA ASP A 209 -3.51 -19.23 5.92
C ASP A 209 -3.30 -20.48 6.81
N PHE A 210 -2.33 -20.44 7.75
CA PHE A 210 -1.98 -21.59 8.59
C PHE A 210 -2.47 -21.49 10.05
N ALA A 211 -2.98 -20.33 10.51
CA ALA A 211 -3.41 -20.15 11.90
C ALA A 211 -4.66 -20.94 12.29
N GLY A 212 -5.46 -21.35 11.31
CA GLY A 212 -6.81 -21.85 11.58
C GLY A 212 -7.74 -20.76 12.13
N GLU A 213 -8.76 -21.16 12.86
CA GLU A 213 -9.67 -20.22 13.51
C GLU A 213 -9.04 -19.66 14.78
N VAL A 214 -8.93 -18.34 14.87
CA VAL A 214 -8.38 -17.63 16.03
C VAL A 214 -9.42 -16.66 16.55
N ASP A 215 -9.82 -16.82 17.81
CA ASP A 215 -10.78 -15.92 18.43
C ASP A 215 -10.20 -14.51 18.65
N PRO A 216 -11.05 -13.46 18.61
CA PRO A 216 -10.63 -12.10 18.94
C PRO A 216 -10.21 -11.98 20.42
N PRO A 217 -9.48 -10.92 20.80
CA PRO A 217 -9.21 -10.61 22.19
C PRO A 217 -10.50 -10.45 23.00
N GLN A 218 -10.40 -10.68 24.31
CA GLN A 218 -11.50 -10.44 25.23
C GLN A 218 -11.79 -8.94 25.33
N CYS A 219 -13.06 -8.56 25.25
CA CYS A 219 -13.48 -7.18 25.41
C CYS A 219 -13.39 -6.73 26.87
N ALA A 220 -13.13 -5.45 27.08
CA ALA A 220 -13.25 -4.81 28.38
C ALA A 220 -14.71 -4.87 28.89
N PRO A 221 -14.96 -4.66 30.19
CA PRO A 221 -16.30 -4.60 30.74
C PRO A 221 -17.18 -3.56 30.01
N ASP A 222 -18.48 -3.89 29.89
CA ASP A 222 -19.44 -2.99 29.22
C ASP A 222 -19.49 -1.62 29.87
N THR A 223 -19.25 -0.59 29.09
CA THR A 223 -19.29 0.83 29.52
C THR A 223 -20.71 1.41 29.48
N GLY A 224 -21.67 0.71 28.88
CA GLY A 224 -23.03 1.20 28.62
C GLY A 224 -23.11 2.29 27.53
N LYS A 225 -21.98 2.67 26.89
CA LYS A 225 -21.94 3.69 25.84
C LYS A 225 -22.29 3.09 24.49
N LYS A 226 -23.12 3.80 23.73
CA LYS A 226 -23.63 3.37 22.43
C LYS A 226 -23.03 4.22 21.30
N ILE A 227 -22.49 3.56 20.29
CA ILE A 227 -21.84 4.23 19.16
C ILE A 227 -22.46 3.75 17.85
N ALA A 228 -22.97 4.68 17.05
CA ALA A 228 -23.40 4.42 15.68
C ALA A 228 -22.23 4.65 14.71
N ILE A 229 -21.95 3.68 13.85
CA ILE A 229 -20.87 3.75 12.86
C ILE A 229 -21.48 3.67 11.47
N LEU A 230 -21.26 4.69 10.64
CA LEU A 230 -21.86 4.85 9.33
C LEU A 230 -20.89 4.38 8.25
N GLY A 231 -21.13 3.18 7.72
CA GLY A 231 -20.33 2.52 6.70
C GLY A 231 -19.63 1.27 7.21
N GLY A 232 -19.93 0.12 6.61
CA GLY A 232 -19.39 -1.21 6.91
C GLY A 232 -18.15 -1.58 6.09
N GLY A 233 -17.35 -0.60 5.66
CA GLY A 233 -16.06 -0.77 5.02
C GLY A 233 -14.93 -1.01 6.03
N PRO A 234 -13.65 -1.10 5.57
CA PRO A 234 -12.53 -1.41 6.46
C PRO A 234 -12.34 -0.39 7.58
N GLY A 235 -12.59 0.91 7.33
CA GLY A 235 -12.52 1.94 8.37
C GLY A 235 -13.57 1.76 9.45
N GLY A 236 -14.84 1.59 9.07
CA GLY A 236 -15.94 1.43 10.02
C GLY A 236 -15.85 0.13 10.82
N LEU A 237 -15.54 -0.99 10.17
CA LEU A 237 -15.37 -2.27 10.83
C LEU A 237 -14.17 -2.28 11.78
N SER A 238 -13.05 -1.60 11.42
CA SER A 238 -11.90 -1.47 12.32
C SER A 238 -12.26 -0.63 13.54
N ALA A 239 -12.94 0.50 13.36
CA ALA A 239 -13.39 1.33 14.47
C ALA A 239 -14.37 0.57 15.37
N ALA A 240 -15.33 -0.17 14.78
CA ALA A 240 -16.26 -1.02 15.53
C ALA A 240 -15.52 -2.05 16.37
N TYR A 241 -14.52 -2.73 15.79
CA TYR A 241 -13.71 -3.71 16.47
C TYR A 241 -12.99 -3.11 17.69
N TYR A 242 -12.28 -2.01 17.53
CA TYR A 242 -11.54 -1.38 18.62
C TYR A 242 -12.46 -0.86 19.72
N LEU A 243 -13.53 -0.16 19.35
CA LEU A 243 -14.50 0.37 20.31
C LEU A 243 -15.22 -0.76 21.06
N GLN A 244 -15.49 -1.89 20.39
CA GLN A 244 -16.07 -3.05 21.05
C GLN A 244 -15.09 -3.70 22.03
N LEU A 245 -13.79 -3.80 21.68
CA LEU A 245 -12.75 -4.26 22.60
C LEU A 245 -12.63 -3.35 23.84
N MET A 246 -12.84 -2.05 23.67
CA MET A 246 -12.88 -1.07 24.76
C MET A 246 -14.18 -1.12 25.59
N GLY A 247 -15.10 -2.07 25.33
CA GLY A 247 -16.32 -2.26 26.08
C GLY A 247 -17.49 -1.37 25.65
N HIS A 248 -17.41 -0.66 24.53
CA HIS A 248 -18.51 0.14 24.01
C HIS A 248 -19.43 -0.65 23.12
N GLN A 249 -20.74 -0.37 23.15
CA GLN A 249 -21.75 -1.02 22.31
C GLN A 249 -21.76 -0.36 20.93
N THR A 250 -21.32 -1.08 19.89
CA THR A 250 -21.21 -0.57 18.53
C THR A 250 -22.28 -1.11 17.60
N THR A 251 -22.87 -0.24 16.78
CA THR A 251 -23.81 -0.60 15.71
C THR A 251 -23.33 -0.03 14.39
N VAL A 252 -23.02 -0.89 13.44
CA VAL A 252 -22.60 -0.53 12.08
C VAL A 252 -23.82 -0.44 11.17
N TYR A 253 -24.00 0.69 10.50
CA TYR A 253 -25.00 0.92 9.47
C TYR A 253 -24.35 0.84 8.10
N GLU A 254 -24.82 -0.07 7.24
CA GLU A 254 -24.28 -0.31 5.92
C GLU A 254 -25.40 -0.22 4.86
N MET A 255 -25.17 0.54 3.79
CA MET A 255 -26.16 0.70 2.72
C MET A 255 -26.27 -0.52 1.80
N LEU A 256 -25.20 -1.31 1.71
CA LEU A 256 -25.15 -2.50 0.86
C LEU A 256 -25.57 -3.78 1.63
N PRO A 257 -25.94 -4.85 0.92
CA PRO A 257 -26.42 -6.07 1.57
C PRO A 257 -25.36 -6.78 2.42
N LYS A 258 -24.08 -6.62 2.11
CA LYS A 258 -22.97 -7.30 2.81
C LYS A 258 -21.91 -6.30 3.23
N LEU A 259 -21.27 -6.56 4.37
CA LEU A 259 -20.14 -5.80 4.89
C LEU A 259 -18.88 -5.96 4.01
N GLY A 260 -17.92 -5.06 4.20
CA GLY A 260 -16.61 -5.08 3.56
C GLY A 260 -16.34 -3.87 2.66
N GLY A 261 -17.36 -3.08 2.31
CA GLY A 261 -17.19 -1.87 1.49
C GLY A 261 -16.39 -2.14 0.20
N MET A 262 -15.40 -1.30 -0.09
CA MET A 262 -14.57 -1.46 -1.31
C MET A 262 -13.73 -2.75 -1.33
N LEU A 263 -13.43 -3.37 -0.20
CA LEU A 263 -12.76 -4.67 -0.17
C LEU A 263 -13.61 -5.78 -0.82
N ARG A 264 -14.93 -5.69 -0.66
CA ARG A 264 -15.86 -6.65 -1.26
C ARG A 264 -16.29 -6.24 -2.66
N TYR A 265 -16.63 -4.97 -2.84
CA TYR A 265 -17.29 -4.48 -4.04
C TYR A 265 -16.37 -3.79 -5.05
N GLY A 266 -15.12 -3.51 -4.67
CA GLY A 266 -14.14 -2.87 -5.54
C GLY A 266 -12.97 -3.76 -5.93
N ILE A 267 -12.53 -4.67 -5.02
CA ILE A 267 -11.40 -5.55 -5.28
C ILE A 267 -11.91 -6.88 -5.87
N PRO A 268 -11.38 -7.35 -7.00
CA PRO A 268 -11.80 -8.62 -7.60
C PRO A 268 -11.47 -9.84 -6.75
N ASN A 269 -12.22 -10.94 -6.95
CA ASN A 269 -12.05 -12.17 -6.19
C ASN A 269 -10.66 -12.80 -6.36
N TYR A 270 -10.08 -12.71 -7.55
CA TYR A 270 -8.76 -13.26 -7.85
C TYR A 270 -7.60 -12.56 -7.09
N ARG A 271 -7.82 -11.32 -6.59
CA ARG A 271 -6.88 -10.61 -5.70
C ARG A 271 -7.23 -10.79 -4.22
N LEU A 272 -8.51 -10.74 -3.89
CA LEU A 272 -9.01 -10.93 -2.53
C LEU A 272 -10.22 -11.86 -2.56
N PRO A 273 -10.03 -13.16 -2.33
CA PRO A 273 -11.12 -14.11 -2.21
C PRO A 273 -12.11 -13.67 -1.13
N LYS A 274 -13.40 -13.74 -1.44
CA LYS A 274 -14.44 -13.16 -0.56
C LYS A 274 -14.66 -13.97 0.71
N ASP A 275 -14.43 -15.26 0.68
CA ASP A 275 -14.38 -16.14 1.85
C ASP A 275 -13.26 -15.73 2.83
N ARG A 276 -12.09 -15.35 2.30
CA ARG A 276 -10.96 -14.89 3.11
C ARG A 276 -11.21 -13.50 3.74
N LEU A 277 -11.92 -12.62 3.03
CA LEU A 277 -12.42 -11.37 3.61
C LEU A 277 -13.45 -11.65 4.73
N ASP A 278 -14.30 -12.64 4.51
CA ASP A 278 -15.32 -13.04 5.49
C ASP A 278 -14.71 -13.64 6.75
N ASP A 279 -13.49 -14.24 6.70
CA ASP A 279 -12.76 -14.68 7.89
C ASP A 279 -12.46 -13.50 8.84
N ASP A 280 -11.91 -12.40 8.31
CA ASP A 280 -11.64 -11.19 9.10
C ASP A 280 -12.94 -10.57 9.63
N ILE A 281 -13.97 -10.45 8.79
CA ILE A 281 -15.27 -9.88 9.19
C ILE A 281 -15.92 -10.73 10.30
N ARG A 282 -15.90 -12.06 10.20
CA ARG A 282 -16.42 -12.95 11.25
C ARG A 282 -15.71 -12.72 12.58
N ALA A 283 -14.37 -12.59 12.54
CA ALA A 283 -13.61 -12.32 13.76
C ALA A 283 -13.97 -10.96 14.40
N ILE A 284 -14.20 -9.93 13.57
CA ILE A 284 -14.69 -8.63 14.05
C ILE A 284 -16.08 -8.78 14.67
N LEU A 285 -17.02 -9.46 14.00
CA LEU A 285 -18.38 -9.61 14.51
C LEU A 285 -18.46 -10.46 15.79
N LYS A 286 -17.53 -11.40 16.00
CA LYS A 286 -17.42 -12.18 17.24
C LYS A 286 -17.17 -11.32 18.49
N THR A 287 -16.68 -10.07 18.35
CA THR A 287 -16.54 -9.15 19.49
C THR A 287 -17.87 -8.59 20.00
N GLY A 288 -18.97 -8.80 19.27
CA GLY A 288 -20.32 -8.33 19.68
C GLY A 288 -20.84 -7.15 18.85
N VAL A 289 -20.13 -6.73 17.81
CA VAL A 289 -20.56 -5.65 16.89
C VAL A 289 -21.93 -5.96 16.29
N GLN A 290 -22.90 -5.04 16.48
CA GLN A 290 -24.21 -5.10 15.86
C GLN A 290 -24.18 -4.55 14.43
N VAL A 291 -25.00 -5.08 13.53
CA VAL A 291 -25.02 -4.69 12.12
C VAL A 291 -26.43 -4.44 11.63
N LYS A 292 -26.63 -3.34 10.90
CA LYS A 292 -27.88 -3.01 10.20
C LYS A 292 -27.55 -2.73 8.72
N ASN A 293 -27.74 -3.74 7.88
CA ASN A 293 -27.50 -3.66 6.43
C ASN A 293 -28.73 -3.12 5.67
N GLY A 294 -28.49 -2.60 4.46
CA GLY A 294 -29.54 -2.11 3.55
C GLY A 294 -30.12 -0.76 3.96
N LEU A 295 -29.41 0.01 4.81
CA LEU A 295 -29.86 1.32 5.29
C LEU A 295 -28.93 2.43 4.79
N LYS A 296 -29.45 3.32 3.96
CA LYS A 296 -28.72 4.48 3.45
C LYS A 296 -28.97 5.72 4.34
N ILE A 297 -27.89 6.24 4.90
CA ILE A 297 -27.92 7.45 5.72
C ILE A 297 -28.36 8.66 4.86
N GLY A 298 -29.27 9.47 5.40
CA GLY A 298 -29.88 10.60 4.71
C GLY A 298 -31.10 10.25 3.87
N GLN A 299 -31.41 8.96 3.65
CA GLN A 299 -32.62 8.46 3.03
C GLN A 299 -33.49 7.69 4.01
N ASP A 300 -32.95 6.60 4.58
CA ASP A 300 -33.70 5.70 5.48
C ASP A 300 -33.63 6.13 6.93
N ILE A 301 -32.49 6.73 7.34
CA ILE A 301 -32.25 7.23 8.68
C ILE A 301 -31.37 8.49 8.60
N THR A 302 -31.65 9.46 9.46
CA THR A 302 -30.90 10.73 9.50
C THR A 302 -29.85 10.73 10.62
N ILE A 303 -28.81 11.58 10.44
CA ILE A 303 -27.78 11.79 11.50
C ILE A 303 -28.43 12.33 12.78
N GLN A 304 -29.44 13.19 12.67
CA GLN A 304 -30.15 13.74 13.82
C GLN A 304 -30.87 12.67 14.63
N GLN A 305 -31.51 11.69 13.99
CA GLN A 305 -32.11 10.54 14.67
C GLN A 305 -31.05 9.72 15.41
N LEU A 306 -29.92 9.42 14.74
CA LEU A 306 -28.85 8.65 15.38
C LEU A 306 -28.25 9.37 16.59
N ARG A 307 -28.09 10.70 16.53
CA ARG A 307 -27.61 11.51 17.68
C ARG A 307 -28.56 11.53 18.87
N GLN A 308 -29.82 11.16 18.70
CA GLN A 308 -30.78 11.01 19.82
C GLN A 308 -30.70 9.61 20.46
N GLU A 309 -30.26 8.60 19.71
CA GLU A 309 -30.24 7.21 20.17
C GLU A 309 -28.85 6.74 20.65
N TYR A 310 -27.79 7.41 20.20
CA TYR A 310 -26.39 7.05 20.44
C TYR A 310 -25.60 8.17 21.12
N ASP A 311 -24.66 7.81 21.98
CA ASP A 311 -23.74 8.76 22.63
C ASP A 311 -22.76 9.37 21.59
N VAL A 312 -22.38 8.58 20.56
CA VAL A 312 -21.47 9.01 19.49
C VAL A 312 -21.96 8.51 18.13
N VAL A 313 -21.77 9.34 17.09
CA VAL A 313 -21.96 8.98 15.69
C VAL A 313 -20.61 9.11 14.97
N LEU A 314 -20.11 8.02 14.39
CA LEU A 314 -18.88 7.97 13.62
C LEU A 314 -19.15 7.79 12.12
N ILE A 315 -18.67 8.70 11.29
CA ILE A 315 -18.86 8.71 9.84
C ILE A 315 -17.63 8.08 9.16
N THR A 316 -17.82 6.93 8.51
CA THR A 316 -16.77 6.17 7.79
C THR A 316 -17.25 5.65 6.43
N ILE A 317 -17.98 6.50 5.69
CA ILE A 317 -18.64 6.15 4.42
C ILE A 317 -17.68 5.89 3.25
N GLY A 318 -16.40 6.15 3.44
CA GLY A 318 -15.37 5.93 2.42
C GLY A 318 -15.49 6.86 1.21
N ALA A 319 -14.89 6.44 0.08
CA ALA A 319 -14.97 7.10 -1.22
C ALA A 319 -15.38 6.04 -2.26
N SER A 320 -16.63 6.08 -2.71
CA SER A 320 -17.22 4.99 -3.50
C SER A 320 -18.01 5.46 -4.73
N THR A 321 -17.88 6.74 -5.10
CA THR A 321 -18.52 7.31 -6.29
C THR A 321 -17.49 7.67 -7.36
N ASP A 322 -17.97 7.93 -8.56
CA ASP A 322 -17.17 8.05 -9.76
C ASP A 322 -16.56 9.44 -9.92
N LYS A 323 -15.38 9.48 -10.52
CA LYS A 323 -14.79 10.71 -11.02
C LYS A 323 -14.88 10.74 -12.55
N LYS A 324 -15.44 11.82 -13.09
CA LYS A 324 -15.63 11.99 -14.53
C LYS A 324 -14.41 12.56 -15.23
N LEU A 325 -14.24 12.25 -16.53
CA LEU A 325 -13.21 12.80 -17.41
C LEU A 325 -13.44 14.29 -17.70
N GLY A 326 -14.71 14.71 -17.80
CA GLY A 326 -15.11 16.04 -18.21
C GLY A 326 -15.03 16.23 -19.72
N LEU A 327 -15.18 15.16 -20.50
CA LEU A 327 -15.22 15.18 -21.96
C LEU A 327 -16.66 15.15 -22.46
N GLU A 328 -16.88 15.67 -23.67
CA GLU A 328 -18.15 15.53 -24.36
C GLU A 328 -18.45 14.03 -24.62
N ASN A 329 -19.73 13.65 -24.61
CA ASN A 329 -20.22 12.26 -24.77
C ASN A 329 -19.77 11.28 -23.66
N GLU A 330 -19.35 11.76 -22.47
CA GLU A 330 -18.95 10.88 -21.36
C GLU A 330 -20.12 10.08 -20.76
N ASP A 331 -21.34 10.39 -21.12
CA ASP A 331 -22.59 9.72 -20.75
C ASP A 331 -23.07 8.70 -21.78
N ALA A 332 -22.33 8.48 -22.87
CA ALA A 332 -22.70 7.55 -23.92
C ALA A 332 -22.76 6.10 -23.44
N ASP A 333 -23.59 5.30 -24.08
CA ASP A 333 -23.68 3.87 -23.85
C ASP A 333 -22.32 3.18 -24.14
N GLY A 334 -21.95 2.21 -23.30
CA GLY A 334 -20.64 1.55 -23.36
C GLY A 334 -19.56 2.27 -22.54
N ILE A 335 -19.86 3.43 -21.95
CA ILE A 335 -18.95 4.11 -21.02
C ILE A 335 -19.36 3.81 -19.58
N VAL A 336 -18.43 3.33 -18.78
CA VAL A 336 -18.68 2.97 -17.37
C VAL A 336 -17.51 3.36 -16.50
N SER A 337 -17.77 3.80 -15.26
CA SER A 337 -16.70 3.98 -14.31
C SER A 337 -16.13 2.64 -13.82
N ALA A 338 -14.84 2.60 -13.52
CA ALA A 338 -14.22 1.40 -12.96
C ALA A 338 -14.84 1.00 -11.62
N VAL A 339 -15.26 1.96 -10.81
CA VAL A 339 -15.94 1.71 -9.52
C VAL A 339 -17.26 1.00 -9.75
N GLN A 340 -18.08 1.49 -10.70
CA GLN A 340 -19.37 0.87 -11.02
C GLN A 340 -19.17 -0.50 -11.68
N PHE A 341 -18.22 -0.62 -12.61
CA PHE A 341 -17.88 -1.87 -13.28
C PHE A 341 -17.49 -2.96 -12.28
N LEU A 342 -16.50 -2.69 -11.42
CA LEU A 342 -16.04 -3.64 -10.41
C LEU A 342 -17.11 -3.94 -9.36
N ARG A 343 -17.91 -2.94 -8.96
CA ARG A 343 -19.03 -3.12 -8.03
C ARG A 343 -20.10 -4.06 -8.59
N ASN A 344 -20.40 -3.92 -9.87
CA ASN A 344 -21.36 -4.80 -10.54
C ASN A 344 -20.84 -6.25 -10.56
N VAL A 345 -19.57 -6.46 -10.87
CA VAL A 345 -18.93 -7.79 -10.78
C VAL A 345 -19.00 -8.33 -9.36
N GLY A 346 -18.68 -7.50 -8.36
CA GLY A 346 -18.78 -7.86 -6.93
C GLY A 346 -20.21 -8.17 -6.46
N LYS A 347 -21.24 -7.73 -7.19
CA LYS A 347 -22.66 -8.06 -6.97
C LYS A 347 -23.15 -9.22 -7.82
N ASN A 348 -22.29 -9.89 -8.59
CA ASN A 348 -22.63 -10.88 -9.60
C ASN A 348 -23.53 -10.34 -10.74
N GLN A 349 -23.45 -9.03 -11.01
CA GLN A 349 -24.09 -8.36 -12.14
C GLN A 349 -23.06 -8.18 -13.24
N ILE A 350 -22.77 -9.26 -13.97
CA ILE A 350 -21.65 -9.34 -14.90
C ILE A 350 -22.06 -8.75 -16.26
N MET A 351 -21.24 -7.82 -16.78
CA MET A 351 -21.34 -7.32 -18.15
C MET A 351 -20.69 -8.35 -19.09
N ASP A 352 -21.38 -8.75 -20.15
CA ASP A 352 -20.79 -9.58 -21.19
C ASP A 352 -19.84 -8.74 -22.07
N LEU A 353 -18.55 -9.08 -22.02
CA LEU A 353 -17.50 -8.46 -22.81
C LEU A 353 -16.95 -9.38 -23.90
N THR A 354 -17.60 -10.52 -24.14
CA THR A 354 -17.17 -11.50 -25.13
C THR A 354 -16.99 -10.88 -26.51
N GLY A 355 -15.76 -10.96 -27.03
CA GLY A 355 -15.40 -10.45 -28.35
C GLY A 355 -15.22 -8.94 -28.45
N LYS A 356 -15.49 -8.16 -27.40
CA LYS A 356 -15.39 -6.70 -27.38
C LYS A 356 -13.95 -6.20 -27.21
N GLU A 357 -13.71 -4.99 -27.72
CA GLU A 357 -12.50 -4.21 -27.45
C GLU A 357 -12.76 -3.24 -26.30
N VAL A 358 -11.92 -3.31 -25.26
CA VAL A 358 -12.07 -2.53 -24.03
C VAL A 358 -10.88 -1.60 -23.83
N ALA A 359 -11.14 -0.31 -23.64
CA ALA A 359 -10.14 0.65 -23.24
C ALA A 359 -10.39 1.11 -21.79
N VAL A 360 -9.32 1.17 -20.97
CA VAL A 360 -9.39 1.62 -19.57
C VAL A 360 -8.51 2.85 -19.39
N ILE A 361 -9.09 3.96 -18.94
CA ILE A 361 -8.34 5.21 -18.70
C ILE A 361 -7.89 5.27 -17.25
N GLY A 362 -6.58 5.23 -17.03
CA GLY A 362 -5.98 5.36 -15.70
C GLY A 362 -4.70 4.54 -15.54
N GLY A 363 -4.00 4.72 -14.42
CA GLY A 363 -2.72 4.04 -14.14
C GLY A 363 -2.56 3.67 -12.65
N GLY A 364 -3.66 3.50 -11.92
CA GLY A 364 -3.67 3.05 -10.53
C GLY A 364 -4.08 1.58 -10.40
N ASN A 365 -4.04 1.04 -9.17
CA ASN A 365 -4.45 -0.35 -8.89
C ASN A 365 -5.88 -0.67 -9.39
N VAL A 366 -6.80 0.30 -9.30
CA VAL A 366 -8.19 0.14 -9.81
C VAL A 366 -8.21 -0.07 -11.32
N SER A 367 -7.29 0.58 -12.07
CA SER A 367 -7.16 0.37 -13.52
C SER A 367 -6.68 -1.05 -13.83
N MET A 368 -5.70 -1.55 -13.05
CA MET A 368 -5.20 -2.94 -13.19
C MET A 368 -6.31 -3.95 -12.88
N ASP A 369 -7.08 -3.72 -11.82
CA ASP A 369 -8.23 -4.54 -11.48
C ASP A 369 -9.30 -4.53 -12.60
N ALA A 370 -9.57 -3.38 -13.20
CA ALA A 370 -10.57 -3.26 -14.27
C ALA A 370 -10.13 -3.99 -15.55
N VAL A 371 -8.88 -3.81 -16.02
CA VAL A 371 -8.42 -4.48 -17.26
C VAL A 371 -8.32 -5.99 -17.08
N ARG A 372 -7.77 -6.45 -15.95
CA ARG A 372 -7.65 -7.89 -15.66
C ARG A 372 -9.03 -8.54 -15.50
N THR A 373 -10.00 -7.82 -14.95
CA THR A 373 -11.40 -8.26 -14.86
C THR A 373 -12.05 -8.29 -16.23
N ALA A 374 -11.90 -7.25 -17.06
CA ALA A 374 -12.45 -7.20 -18.41
C ALA A 374 -11.93 -8.36 -19.28
N LYS A 375 -10.64 -8.70 -19.15
CA LYS A 375 -10.05 -9.83 -19.84
C LYS A 375 -10.70 -11.16 -19.45
N ARG A 376 -10.93 -11.38 -18.14
CA ARG A 376 -11.62 -12.58 -17.61
C ARG A 376 -13.09 -12.66 -18.05
N LEU A 377 -13.72 -11.53 -18.36
CA LEU A 377 -15.09 -11.46 -18.88
C LEU A 377 -15.16 -11.65 -20.42
N GLY A 378 -14.07 -12.12 -21.05
CA GLY A 378 -14.05 -12.52 -22.45
C GLY A 378 -13.71 -11.40 -23.44
N ALA A 379 -13.24 -10.25 -23.00
CA ALA A 379 -12.82 -9.18 -23.89
C ALA A 379 -11.70 -9.66 -24.84
N LYS A 380 -11.91 -9.43 -26.15
CA LYS A 380 -10.97 -9.81 -27.21
C LYS A 380 -9.65 -9.05 -27.08
N LYS A 381 -9.76 -7.75 -26.87
CA LYS A 381 -8.64 -6.84 -26.71
C LYS A 381 -8.89 -5.92 -25.51
N VAL A 382 -7.86 -5.75 -24.67
CA VAL A 382 -7.93 -4.85 -23.53
C VAL A 382 -6.70 -3.96 -23.50
N SER A 383 -6.89 -2.65 -23.36
CA SER A 383 -5.79 -1.70 -23.30
C SER A 383 -5.96 -0.71 -22.15
N ILE A 384 -4.81 -0.28 -21.57
CA ILE A 384 -4.74 0.83 -20.62
C ILE A 384 -4.30 2.07 -21.37
N VAL A 385 -5.07 3.15 -21.25
CA VAL A 385 -4.70 4.48 -21.74
C VAL A 385 -4.23 5.34 -20.56
N TYR A 386 -2.96 5.72 -20.58
CA TYR A 386 -2.36 6.47 -19.49
C TYR A 386 -1.55 7.67 -19.99
N ARG A 387 -1.82 8.84 -19.41
CA ARG A 387 -1.22 10.10 -19.88
C ARG A 387 0.27 10.30 -19.55
N ARG A 388 0.85 9.50 -18.66
CA ARG A 388 2.29 9.56 -18.27
C ARG A 388 3.01 8.28 -18.65
N ARG A 389 4.28 8.16 -18.21
CA ARG A 389 5.08 6.94 -18.39
C ARG A 389 4.60 5.80 -17.50
N VAL A 390 4.99 4.57 -17.80
CA VAL A 390 4.76 3.41 -16.93
C VAL A 390 5.32 3.66 -15.52
N ALA A 391 6.53 4.21 -15.42
CA ALA A 391 7.18 4.54 -14.15
C ALA A 391 6.41 5.57 -13.29
N ASP A 392 5.49 6.34 -13.88
CA ASP A 392 4.64 7.30 -13.18
C ASP A 392 3.28 6.72 -12.78
N MET A 393 3.02 5.45 -13.07
CA MET A 393 1.81 4.76 -12.63
C MET A 393 1.83 4.59 -11.12
N THR A 394 0.67 4.75 -10.49
CA THR A 394 0.50 4.56 -9.04
C THR A 394 0.10 3.13 -8.68
N ALA A 395 -0.09 2.28 -9.68
CA ALA A 395 -0.27 0.85 -9.47
C ALA A 395 1.04 0.20 -8.99
N LEU A 396 0.93 -0.85 -8.20
CA LEU A 396 2.10 -1.64 -7.79
C LEU A 396 2.78 -2.27 -9.02
N PRO A 397 4.11 -2.27 -9.10
CA PRO A 397 4.83 -2.86 -10.24
C PRO A 397 4.37 -4.30 -10.56
N GLY A 398 4.21 -5.16 -9.57
CA GLY A 398 3.71 -6.53 -9.78
C GLY A 398 2.29 -6.60 -10.38
N GLU A 399 1.42 -5.62 -10.11
CA GLU A 399 0.08 -5.56 -10.74
C GLU A 399 0.15 -5.13 -12.21
N ILE A 400 1.11 -4.25 -12.54
CA ILE A 400 1.38 -3.84 -13.93
C ILE A 400 1.93 -5.04 -14.71
N ASP A 401 2.95 -5.71 -14.17
CA ASP A 401 3.57 -6.89 -14.77
C ASP A 401 2.56 -8.02 -14.95
N GLY A 402 1.72 -8.26 -13.93
CA GLY A 402 0.63 -9.21 -13.98
C GLY A 402 -0.39 -8.92 -15.09
N ALA A 403 -0.75 -7.65 -15.29
CA ALA A 403 -1.65 -7.23 -16.36
C ALA A 403 -1.02 -7.45 -17.75
N VAL A 404 0.25 -7.06 -17.92
CA VAL A 404 0.99 -7.27 -19.18
C VAL A 404 1.12 -8.77 -19.49
N ALA A 405 1.44 -9.59 -18.50
CA ALA A 405 1.52 -11.05 -18.66
C ALA A 405 0.18 -11.68 -19.09
N GLU A 406 -0.95 -11.10 -18.68
CA GLU A 406 -2.30 -11.49 -19.09
C GLU A 406 -2.72 -10.92 -20.46
N GLY A 407 -1.79 -10.25 -21.19
CA GLY A 407 -1.99 -9.78 -22.56
C GLY A 407 -2.70 -8.41 -22.66
N ILE A 408 -2.63 -7.58 -21.61
CA ILE A 408 -3.13 -6.20 -21.63
C ILE A 408 -2.10 -5.28 -22.30
N GLU A 409 -2.56 -4.43 -23.24
CA GLU A 409 -1.71 -3.44 -23.90
C GLU A 409 -1.57 -2.17 -23.07
N LEU A 410 -0.35 -1.64 -22.91
CA LEU A 410 -0.10 -0.36 -22.25
C LEU A 410 0.05 0.76 -23.29
N GLN A 411 -0.90 1.66 -23.35
CA GLN A 411 -0.95 2.84 -24.22
C GLN A 411 -0.56 4.09 -23.37
N THR A 412 0.74 4.24 -23.09
CA THR A 412 1.26 5.31 -22.25
C THR A 412 1.59 6.58 -23.03
N LEU A 413 1.78 7.72 -22.31
CA LEU A 413 1.98 9.05 -22.88
C LEU A 413 0.86 9.46 -23.83
N LYS A 414 -0.37 9.11 -23.50
CA LYS A 414 -1.59 9.38 -24.27
C LYS A 414 -2.66 9.95 -23.36
N ALA A 415 -3.00 11.22 -23.55
CA ALA A 415 -4.04 11.90 -22.77
C ALA A 415 -5.38 11.88 -23.55
N PRO A 416 -6.49 11.43 -22.95
CA PRO A 416 -7.80 11.51 -23.58
C PRO A 416 -8.15 12.93 -23.99
N SER A 417 -8.62 13.12 -25.24
CA SER A 417 -9.02 14.42 -25.79
C SER A 417 -10.49 14.49 -26.18
N SER A 418 -11.03 13.45 -26.80
CA SER A 418 -12.47 13.37 -27.14
C SER A 418 -12.95 11.93 -27.26
N ILE A 419 -14.25 11.74 -27.13
CA ILE A 419 -14.92 10.45 -27.24
C ILE A 419 -15.72 10.40 -28.54
N ASP A 420 -15.49 9.34 -29.33
CA ASP A 420 -16.22 9.08 -30.56
C ASP A 420 -17.41 8.15 -30.28
N VAL A 421 -18.59 8.54 -30.79
CA VAL A 421 -19.84 7.79 -30.63
C VAL A 421 -20.52 7.55 -31.97
N ASP A 422 -21.34 6.52 -32.06
CA ASP A 422 -22.17 6.25 -33.21
C ASP A 422 -23.49 7.05 -33.20
N GLU A 423 -24.32 6.84 -34.22
CA GLU A 423 -25.62 7.49 -34.38
C GLU A 423 -26.63 7.16 -33.26
N ASN A 424 -26.40 6.07 -32.54
CA ASN A 424 -27.21 5.62 -31.41
C ASN A 424 -26.64 6.06 -30.06
N HIS A 425 -25.62 6.92 -30.07
CA HIS A 425 -24.90 7.37 -28.85
C HIS A 425 -24.19 6.26 -28.11
N HIS A 426 -23.64 5.23 -28.83
CA HIS A 426 -22.76 4.23 -28.30
C HIS A 426 -21.28 4.59 -28.56
N VAL A 427 -20.40 4.30 -27.63
CA VAL A 427 -18.95 4.51 -27.80
C VAL A 427 -18.37 3.62 -28.90
N LYS A 428 -17.57 4.22 -29.79
CA LYS A 428 -16.81 3.54 -30.86
C LYS A 428 -15.31 3.60 -30.62
N GLY A 429 -14.87 4.59 -29.87
CA GLY A 429 -13.46 4.79 -29.58
C GLY A 429 -13.18 6.10 -28.87
N ILE A 430 -11.92 6.35 -28.68
CA ILE A 430 -11.43 7.55 -28.00
C ILE A 430 -10.25 8.14 -28.78
N TYR A 431 -10.25 9.46 -28.96
CA TYR A 431 -9.07 10.19 -29.40
C TYR A 431 -8.16 10.53 -28.22
N VAL A 432 -6.87 10.40 -28.44
CA VAL A 432 -5.86 10.67 -27.41
C VAL A 432 -4.75 11.55 -27.98
N THR A 433 -4.41 12.61 -27.25
CA THR A 433 -3.30 13.50 -27.62
C THR A 433 -1.98 12.90 -27.13
N PRO A 434 -0.99 12.67 -28.02
CA PRO A 434 0.34 12.23 -27.65
C PRO A 434 1.03 13.22 -26.68
N GLN A 435 1.69 12.70 -25.66
CA GLN A 435 2.32 13.48 -24.62
C GLN A 435 3.84 13.28 -24.61
N MET A 436 4.57 14.33 -24.20
CA MET A 436 6.00 14.25 -23.91
C MET A 436 6.27 14.68 -22.46
N VAL A 437 7.35 14.16 -21.88
CA VAL A 437 7.81 14.59 -20.56
C VAL A 437 8.46 15.96 -20.69
N SER A 438 7.97 16.94 -19.96
CA SER A 438 8.52 18.31 -19.95
C SER A 438 9.49 18.55 -18.80
N SER A 439 9.25 17.94 -17.65
CA SER A 439 10.11 17.98 -16.47
C SER A 439 9.75 16.85 -15.52
N ILE A 440 10.65 16.54 -14.59
CA ILE A 440 10.37 15.63 -13.47
C ILE A 440 10.46 16.46 -12.19
N ARG A 441 9.42 16.41 -11.35
CA ARG A 441 9.40 17.05 -10.04
C ARG A 441 8.93 16.03 -9.01
N ASP A 442 9.67 15.89 -7.93
CA ASP A 442 9.39 14.92 -6.87
C ASP A 442 9.18 13.48 -7.42
N GLY A 443 10.08 13.04 -8.32
CA GLY A 443 10.03 11.74 -8.99
C GLY A 443 8.91 11.58 -10.02
N ARG A 444 8.01 12.56 -10.19
CA ARG A 444 6.84 12.48 -11.07
C ARG A 444 6.98 13.33 -12.33
N ALA A 445 6.73 12.73 -13.48
CA ALA A 445 6.79 13.45 -14.75
C ALA A 445 5.63 14.46 -14.90
N SER A 446 6.01 15.71 -15.21
CA SER A 446 5.11 16.69 -15.80
C SER A 446 5.06 16.47 -17.30
N ILE A 447 3.88 16.47 -17.88
CA ILE A 447 3.64 16.17 -19.29
C ILE A 447 3.12 17.41 -20.03
N LYS A 448 3.37 17.47 -21.33
CA LYS A 448 2.77 18.42 -22.26
C LYS A 448 2.50 17.73 -23.60
N PRO A 449 1.52 18.22 -24.40
CA PRO A 449 1.28 17.70 -25.75
C PRO A 449 2.54 17.77 -26.62
N THR A 450 2.73 16.78 -27.49
CA THR A 450 3.84 16.77 -28.48
C THR A 450 3.62 17.76 -29.61
N GLY A 451 2.36 18.10 -29.91
CA GLY A 451 1.95 18.86 -31.08
C GLY A 451 1.65 17.98 -32.30
N GLU A 452 1.74 16.67 -32.16
CA GLU A 452 1.30 15.67 -33.15
C GLU A 452 -0.23 15.55 -33.17
N GLU A 453 -0.77 15.00 -34.26
CA GLU A 453 -2.20 14.74 -34.40
C GLU A 453 -2.68 13.71 -33.35
N ASP A 454 -3.93 13.84 -32.94
CA ASP A 454 -4.57 12.92 -32.04
C ASP A 454 -4.64 11.51 -32.63
N ILE A 455 -4.40 10.51 -31.82
CA ILE A 455 -4.44 9.09 -32.19
C ILE A 455 -5.80 8.53 -31.83
N TYR A 456 -6.43 7.83 -32.76
CA TYR A 456 -7.68 7.11 -32.52
C TYR A 456 -7.42 5.71 -31.95
N ILE A 457 -8.08 5.40 -30.84
CA ILE A 457 -8.07 4.06 -30.21
C ILE A 457 -9.51 3.53 -30.26
N PRO A 458 -9.81 2.51 -31.07
CA PRO A 458 -11.12 1.91 -31.14
C PRO A 458 -11.45 1.17 -29.85
N CYS A 459 -12.70 1.24 -29.38
CA CYS A 459 -13.20 0.44 -28.28
C CYS A 459 -14.74 0.38 -28.29
N ASP A 460 -15.28 -0.78 -27.93
CA ASP A 460 -16.71 -1.00 -27.73
C ASP A 460 -17.16 -0.66 -26.31
N VAL A 461 -16.19 -0.64 -25.37
CA VAL A 461 -16.41 -0.28 -23.97
C VAL A 461 -15.25 0.56 -23.48
N LEU A 462 -15.58 1.69 -22.85
CA LEU A 462 -14.62 2.60 -22.21
C LEU A 462 -14.81 2.59 -20.70
N ILE A 463 -13.78 2.17 -19.96
CA ILE A 463 -13.82 2.14 -18.49
C ILE A 463 -12.99 3.29 -17.94
N VAL A 464 -13.61 4.17 -17.14
CA VAL A 464 -12.95 5.35 -16.57
C VAL A 464 -12.46 5.06 -15.17
N ALA A 465 -11.12 5.07 -14.96
CA ALA A 465 -10.43 4.71 -13.71
C ALA A 465 -9.49 5.82 -13.20
N ILE A 466 -9.95 7.08 -13.19
CA ILE A 466 -9.14 8.28 -12.85
C ILE A 466 -9.28 8.75 -11.40
N GLY A 467 -9.91 7.97 -10.57
CA GLY A 467 -10.08 8.24 -9.14
C GLY A 467 -11.52 8.07 -8.67
N GLN A 468 -11.73 8.37 -7.39
CA GLN A 468 -13.00 8.20 -6.69
C GLN A 468 -13.39 9.50 -6.01
N ASN A 469 -14.70 9.70 -5.81
CA ASN A 469 -15.29 10.79 -5.06
C ASN A 469 -16.05 10.25 -3.83
N ILE A 470 -16.38 11.15 -2.92
CA ILE A 470 -17.13 10.87 -1.70
C ILE A 470 -18.55 11.42 -1.89
N GLU A 471 -19.57 10.65 -1.53
CA GLU A 471 -20.95 11.11 -1.56
C GLU A 471 -21.27 11.94 -0.29
N THR A 472 -21.04 13.26 -0.34
CA THR A 472 -21.15 14.15 0.83
C THR A 472 -22.47 14.90 0.95
N HIS A 473 -23.28 14.93 -0.10
CA HIS A 473 -24.46 15.81 -0.19
C HIS A 473 -25.42 15.71 1.01
N HIS A 474 -25.78 14.50 1.43
CA HIS A 474 -26.67 14.28 2.57
C HIS A 474 -26.03 14.71 3.90
N PHE A 475 -24.73 14.65 3.98
CA PHE A 475 -23.95 15.06 5.16
C PHE A 475 -23.86 16.58 5.25
N GLU A 476 -23.65 17.27 4.12
CA GLU A 476 -23.67 18.75 4.06
C GLU A 476 -25.04 19.29 4.47
N GLN A 477 -26.14 18.69 3.99
CA GLN A 477 -27.50 19.05 4.40
C GLN A 477 -27.74 18.82 5.90
N ALA A 478 -27.06 17.86 6.51
CA ALA A 478 -27.11 17.62 7.94
C ALA A 478 -26.17 18.53 8.77
N GLY A 479 -25.49 19.49 8.14
CA GLY A 479 -24.58 20.44 8.79
C GLY A 479 -23.16 19.90 9.02
N ILE A 480 -22.76 18.80 8.38
CA ILE A 480 -21.38 18.28 8.43
C ILE A 480 -20.50 19.15 7.53
N PRO A 481 -19.37 19.69 8.02
CA PRO A 481 -18.46 20.49 7.21
C PRO A 481 -17.82 19.68 6.09
N VAL A 482 -17.90 20.20 4.85
CA VAL A 482 -17.29 19.57 3.66
C VAL A 482 -16.52 20.63 2.89
N GLU A 483 -15.27 20.29 2.50
CA GLU A 483 -14.43 21.11 1.64
C GLU A 483 -13.85 20.28 0.52
N ARG A 484 -13.97 20.78 -0.71
CA ARG A 484 -13.46 20.08 -1.92
C ARG A 484 -13.91 18.62 -2.01
N GLY A 485 -15.16 18.34 -1.61
CA GLY A 485 -15.74 17.00 -1.63
C GLY A 485 -15.23 16.04 -0.55
N LYS A 486 -14.61 16.54 0.52
CA LYS A 486 -14.15 15.74 1.67
C LYS A 486 -14.76 16.28 2.96
N ILE A 487 -15.04 15.39 3.88
CA ILE A 487 -15.46 15.76 5.24
C ILE A 487 -14.27 16.35 6.00
N VAL A 488 -14.45 17.54 6.58
CA VAL A 488 -13.39 18.26 7.29
C VAL A 488 -13.50 18.02 8.79
N THR A 489 -12.44 17.45 9.37
CA THR A 489 -12.34 17.18 10.81
C THR A 489 -11.01 17.67 11.38
N LYS A 490 -10.89 17.72 12.69
CA LYS A 490 -9.60 17.80 13.38
C LYS A 490 -8.79 16.52 13.16
N SER A 491 -7.52 16.53 13.50
CA SER A 491 -6.64 15.33 13.42
C SER A 491 -7.15 14.15 14.27
N THR A 492 -7.93 14.43 15.30
CA THR A 492 -8.61 13.46 16.17
C THR A 492 -9.85 12.81 15.55
N GLY A 493 -10.29 13.27 14.36
CA GLY A 493 -11.55 12.89 13.74
C GLY A 493 -12.79 13.63 14.27
N ALA A 494 -12.66 14.44 15.33
CA ALA A 494 -13.75 15.21 15.90
C ALA A 494 -14.10 16.46 15.08
N PHE A 495 -15.35 16.90 15.15
CA PHE A 495 -15.79 18.17 14.61
C PHE A 495 -15.74 19.28 15.69
N GLU A 496 -15.47 20.51 15.28
CA GLU A 496 -15.36 21.63 16.20
C GLU A 496 -16.70 22.01 16.83
N ASN A 497 -17.75 22.03 16.01
CA ASN A 497 -19.08 22.53 16.39
C ASN A 497 -20.15 21.42 16.50
N LEU A 498 -19.77 20.15 16.47
CA LEU A 498 -20.68 19.01 16.51
C LEU A 498 -20.22 17.97 17.55
N PRO A 499 -20.38 18.25 18.85
CA PRO A 499 -19.97 17.31 19.90
C PRO A 499 -20.67 15.95 19.74
N GLY A 500 -19.92 14.87 19.97
CA GLY A 500 -20.40 13.50 19.80
C GLY A 500 -20.45 13.02 18.35
N VAL A 501 -19.98 13.81 17.38
CA VAL A 501 -19.87 13.39 15.99
C VAL A 501 -18.40 13.34 15.60
N PHE A 502 -18.00 12.26 14.91
CA PHE A 502 -16.64 12.01 14.43
C PHE A 502 -16.66 11.55 12.97
N ALA A 503 -15.55 11.69 12.28
CA ALA A 503 -15.36 11.08 10.97
C ALA A 503 -13.91 10.62 10.77
N GLY A 504 -13.74 9.57 9.95
CA GLY A 504 -12.41 9.02 9.66
C GLY A 504 -12.38 8.14 8.42
N GLY A 505 -11.17 7.75 8.01
CA GLY A 505 -10.93 7.01 6.79
C GLY A 505 -11.07 7.86 5.54
N ASP A 506 -11.32 7.21 4.39
CA ASP A 506 -11.27 7.85 3.06
C ASP A 506 -12.25 9.02 2.89
N CYS A 507 -13.33 9.09 3.66
CA CYS A 507 -14.27 10.22 3.59
C CYS A 507 -13.67 11.52 4.13
N ALA A 508 -12.67 11.44 5.01
CA ALA A 508 -11.96 12.60 5.55
C ALA A 508 -10.60 12.81 4.87
N SER A 509 -9.78 11.76 4.72
CA SER A 509 -8.43 11.86 4.14
C SER A 509 -8.40 11.86 2.61
N GLY A 510 -9.43 11.32 1.97
CA GLY A 510 -9.49 10.96 0.56
C GLY A 510 -9.12 9.49 0.33
N PRO A 511 -9.43 8.95 -0.88
CA PRO A 511 -9.17 7.54 -1.21
C PRO A 511 -7.71 7.15 -1.00
N ALA A 512 -7.49 6.06 -0.26
CA ALA A 512 -6.16 5.57 0.08
C ALA A 512 -6.14 4.03 0.20
N SER A 513 -5.12 3.49 0.87
CA SER A 513 -4.98 2.05 1.07
C SER A 513 -5.76 1.55 2.30
N VAL A 514 -6.05 0.23 2.33
CA VAL A 514 -6.74 -0.42 3.45
C VAL A 514 -6.04 -0.18 4.79
N ILE A 515 -4.69 -0.26 4.82
CA ILE A 515 -3.94 -0.09 6.07
C ILE A 515 -4.02 1.36 6.60
N LYS A 516 -4.18 2.35 5.72
CA LYS A 516 -4.43 3.74 6.14
C LYS A 516 -5.84 3.92 6.70
N ALA A 517 -6.83 3.24 6.14
CA ALA A 517 -8.19 3.25 6.67
C ALA A 517 -8.25 2.61 8.08
N ILE A 518 -7.53 1.50 8.29
CA ILE A 518 -7.38 0.85 9.59
C ILE A 518 -6.69 1.79 10.60
N ALA A 519 -5.60 2.43 10.21
CA ALA A 519 -4.87 3.38 11.03
C ALA A 519 -5.75 4.57 11.46
N ALA A 520 -6.46 5.17 10.53
CA ALA A 520 -7.38 6.26 10.82
C ALA A 520 -8.51 5.83 11.78
N ALA A 521 -9.05 4.63 11.59
CA ALA A 521 -10.06 4.06 12.48
C ALA A 521 -9.54 3.84 13.91
N LYS A 522 -8.30 3.37 14.02
CA LYS A 522 -7.60 3.17 15.29
C LYS A 522 -7.48 4.49 16.07
N VAL A 523 -7.02 5.55 15.41
CA VAL A 523 -6.90 6.89 15.99
C VAL A 523 -8.25 7.45 16.42
N VAL A 524 -9.26 7.36 15.55
CA VAL A 524 -10.60 7.87 15.86
C VAL A 524 -11.25 7.09 17.00
N ALA A 525 -11.07 5.77 17.08
CA ALA A 525 -11.59 4.94 18.15
C ALA A 525 -11.00 5.35 19.52
N ALA A 526 -9.68 5.57 19.61
CA ALA A 526 -9.05 6.05 20.83
C ALA A 526 -9.56 7.44 21.25
N ASN A 527 -9.74 8.36 20.30
CA ASN A 527 -10.28 9.69 20.59
C ASN A 527 -11.77 9.67 20.99
N ILE A 528 -12.54 8.71 20.49
CA ILE A 528 -13.93 8.49 20.94
C ILE A 528 -13.95 7.95 22.37
N ASP A 529 -13.08 7.02 22.72
CA ASP A 529 -12.93 6.47 24.07
C ASP A 529 -12.61 7.59 25.08
N GLU A 530 -11.64 8.46 24.76
CA GLU A 530 -11.32 9.63 25.57
C GLU A 530 -12.48 10.63 25.67
N TYR A 531 -13.19 10.89 24.56
CA TYR A 531 -14.36 11.76 24.56
C TYR A 531 -15.48 11.24 25.50
N LEU A 532 -15.62 9.92 25.60
CA LEU A 532 -16.60 9.27 26.48
C LEU A 532 -16.12 9.19 27.94
N GLY A 533 -14.92 9.66 28.23
CA GLY A 533 -14.36 9.72 29.58
C GLY A 533 -13.62 8.46 30.02
N TYR A 534 -13.17 7.65 29.06
CA TYR A 534 -12.38 6.43 29.29
C TYR A 534 -10.97 6.61 28.72
N HIS A 535 -10.09 5.67 29.05
CA HIS A 535 -8.74 5.59 28.50
C HIS A 535 -8.30 4.12 28.49
N HIS A 536 -8.83 3.35 27.52
CA HIS A 536 -8.52 1.94 27.40
C HIS A 536 -7.26 1.71 26.56
N GLU A 537 -6.39 0.84 27.06
CA GLU A 537 -5.23 0.35 26.31
C GLU A 537 -5.51 -1.08 25.81
N ILE A 538 -5.25 -1.33 24.52
CA ILE A 538 -5.36 -2.67 23.94
C ILE A 538 -3.99 -3.33 23.96
N SER A 539 -3.85 -4.38 24.76
CA SER A 539 -2.64 -5.19 24.89
C SER A 539 -2.82 -6.57 24.25
N CYS A 540 -1.70 -7.29 24.13
CA CYS A 540 -1.66 -8.67 23.68
C CYS A 540 -0.65 -9.44 24.51
N ASP A 541 -1.10 -10.56 25.13
CA ASP A 541 -0.29 -11.36 26.07
C ASP A 541 0.60 -12.40 25.36
N VAL A 542 0.77 -12.30 24.05
CA VAL A 542 1.60 -13.22 23.29
C VAL A 542 3.07 -12.98 23.60
N GLU A 543 3.74 -14.01 24.10
CA GLU A 543 5.19 -14.02 24.27
C GLU A 543 5.89 -14.11 22.92
N ILE A 544 6.72 -13.12 22.62
CA ILE A 544 7.47 -13.03 21.37
C ILE A 544 8.81 -13.72 21.56
N PRO A 545 9.23 -14.59 20.61
CA PRO A 545 10.50 -15.28 20.68
C PRO A 545 11.68 -14.32 20.81
N GLU A 546 12.66 -14.67 21.62
CA GLU A 546 13.91 -13.91 21.72
C GLU A 546 14.63 -13.87 20.38
N ALA A 547 15.39 -12.82 20.16
CA ALA A 547 16.21 -12.71 18.97
C ALA A 547 17.55 -13.42 19.20
N HIS A 548 17.92 -14.29 18.27
CA HIS A 548 19.20 -14.98 18.28
C HIS A 548 20.13 -14.41 17.20
N LEU A 549 21.37 -14.11 17.58
CA LEU A 549 22.45 -13.65 16.69
C LEU A 549 23.27 -14.86 16.21
N ASP A 550 22.62 -15.83 15.60
CA ASP A 550 23.32 -16.99 15.07
C ASP A 550 23.96 -16.65 13.70
N ASP A 551 25.08 -17.34 13.41
CA ASP A 551 25.72 -17.24 12.10
C ASP A 551 24.80 -17.94 11.06
N ARG A 552 23.97 -17.14 10.39
CA ARG A 552 22.96 -17.64 9.47
C ARG A 552 23.54 -17.86 8.08
N THR A 553 23.22 -18.99 7.47
CA THR A 553 23.55 -19.20 6.07
C THR A 553 22.80 -18.17 5.23
N PRO A 554 23.51 -17.36 4.41
CA PRO A 554 22.85 -16.41 3.52
C PRO A 554 21.83 -17.09 2.64
N CYS A 555 20.62 -16.60 2.63
CA CYS A 555 19.55 -17.08 1.74
C CYS A 555 18.86 -15.86 1.10
N GLY A 556 18.44 -16.01 -0.15
CA GLY A 556 17.70 -14.96 -0.88
C GLY A 556 16.30 -14.74 -0.33
N ARG A 557 15.68 -13.61 -0.70
CA ARG A 557 14.28 -13.30 -0.43
C ARG A 557 13.39 -14.36 -1.06
N VAL A 558 12.43 -14.86 -0.32
CA VAL A 558 11.35 -15.70 -0.85
C VAL A 558 10.25 -14.78 -1.39
N ASN A 559 10.00 -14.87 -2.69
CA ASN A 559 8.91 -14.14 -3.33
C ASN A 559 7.67 -15.03 -3.45
N LEU A 560 6.50 -14.43 -3.35
CA LEU A 560 5.25 -15.12 -3.66
C LEU A 560 5.23 -15.43 -5.16
N THR A 561 4.82 -16.64 -5.51
CA THR A 561 4.63 -17.03 -6.89
C THR A 561 3.20 -16.78 -7.32
N GLU A 562 3.00 -16.52 -8.60
CA GLU A 562 1.67 -16.43 -9.19
C GLU A 562 1.40 -17.65 -10.06
N ARG A 563 0.12 -17.98 -10.22
CA ARG A 563 -0.32 -18.97 -11.21
C ARG A 563 0.06 -18.50 -12.61
N GLU A 564 0.28 -19.47 -13.53
CA GLU A 564 0.61 -19.16 -14.91
C GLU A 564 -0.44 -18.23 -15.55
N ALA A 565 0.02 -17.22 -16.30
CA ALA A 565 -0.85 -16.18 -16.82
C ALA A 565 -1.96 -16.71 -17.74
N CYS A 566 -1.64 -17.74 -18.57
CA CYS A 566 -2.61 -18.38 -19.46
C CYS A 566 -3.70 -19.17 -18.71
N GLU A 567 -3.43 -19.65 -17.49
CA GLU A 567 -4.41 -20.35 -16.67
C GLU A 567 -5.26 -19.35 -15.87
N ARG A 568 -4.60 -18.44 -15.14
CA ARG A 568 -5.26 -17.52 -14.23
C ARG A 568 -6.16 -16.49 -14.93
N VAL A 569 -5.92 -16.21 -16.20
CA VAL A 569 -6.77 -15.29 -16.97
C VAL A 569 -8.15 -15.86 -17.30
N CYS A 570 -8.32 -17.16 -17.16
CA CYS A 570 -9.56 -17.87 -17.51
C CYS A 570 -10.56 -17.97 -16.34
N ASP A 571 -10.18 -17.57 -15.13
CA ASP A 571 -11.01 -17.70 -13.93
C ASP A 571 -10.84 -16.53 -12.94
N PHE A 572 -11.60 -16.57 -11.85
CA PHE A 572 -11.54 -15.60 -10.76
C PHE A 572 -10.93 -16.18 -9.47
N GLU A 573 -10.25 -17.32 -9.56
CA GLU A 573 -9.52 -17.89 -8.42
C GLU A 573 -8.28 -17.06 -8.09
N ALA A 574 -7.81 -17.19 -6.84
CA ALA A 574 -6.65 -16.44 -6.36
C ALA A 574 -5.45 -16.57 -7.29
N VAL A 575 -4.86 -15.46 -7.69
CA VAL A 575 -3.71 -15.45 -8.62
C VAL A 575 -2.39 -15.75 -7.91
N GLU A 576 -2.25 -15.39 -6.64
CA GLU A 576 -1.03 -15.58 -5.85
C GLU A 576 -1.07 -16.87 -5.04
N ASN A 577 0.00 -17.63 -5.04
CA ASN A 577 0.21 -18.78 -4.16
C ASN A 577 0.78 -18.34 -2.82
N CYS A 578 0.44 -19.04 -1.74
CA CYS A 578 1.06 -18.83 -0.44
C CYS A 578 2.46 -19.48 -0.39
N MET A 579 3.35 -18.97 0.45
CA MET A 579 4.59 -19.66 0.77
C MET A 579 4.29 -20.98 1.48
N THR A 580 5.14 -21.97 1.26
CA THR A 580 5.19 -23.18 2.10
C THR A 580 5.75 -22.83 3.49
N GLU A 581 5.51 -23.68 4.49
CA GLU A 581 6.07 -23.50 5.83
C GLU A 581 7.61 -23.40 5.83
N LYS A 582 8.26 -24.18 4.95
CA LYS A 582 9.72 -24.14 4.83
C LYS A 582 10.20 -22.78 4.29
N GLU A 583 9.56 -22.28 3.26
CA GLU A 583 9.85 -20.95 2.68
C GLU A 583 9.57 -19.83 3.69
N ALA A 584 8.48 -19.94 4.43
CA ALA A 584 8.13 -18.97 5.46
C ALA A 584 9.16 -18.94 6.59
N LYS A 585 9.65 -20.09 7.05
CA LYS A 585 10.75 -20.18 8.04
C LYS A 585 12.05 -19.58 7.50
N GLN A 586 12.39 -19.88 6.23
CA GLN A 586 13.55 -19.29 5.58
C GLN A 586 13.42 -17.76 5.51
N GLU A 587 12.28 -17.23 5.05
CA GLU A 587 12.07 -15.80 4.92
C GLU A 587 12.06 -15.09 6.29
N ALA A 588 11.39 -15.67 7.29
CA ALA A 588 11.36 -15.13 8.65
C ALA A 588 12.77 -15.09 9.28
N SER A 589 13.61 -16.09 9.00
CA SER A 589 14.98 -16.15 9.52
C SER A 589 15.88 -15.01 9.01
N ARG A 590 15.54 -14.37 7.89
CA ARG A 590 16.27 -13.21 7.36
C ARG A 590 16.03 -11.92 8.15
N CYS A 591 15.00 -11.88 9.01
CA CYS A 591 14.67 -10.69 9.78
C CYS A 591 15.79 -10.33 10.77
N LEU A 592 16.28 -9.08 10.72
CA LEU A 592 17.34 -8.58 11.60
C LEU A 592 16.88 -8.31 13.04
N ARG A 593 15.60 -8.50 13.35
CA ARG A 593 15.03 -8.27 14.68
C ARG A 593 15.45 -6.91 15.27
N CYS A 594 15.20 -5.84 14.49
CA CYS A 594 15.57 -4.48 14.86
C CYS A 594 14.94 -4.00 16.17
N ASP A 595 13.90 -4.66 16.64
CA ASP A 595 13.29 -4.48 17.96
C ASP A 595 14.20 -4.86 19.14
N HIS A 596 15.24 -5.67 18.88
CA HIS A 596 16.25 -6.06 19.87
C HIS A 596 17.59 -5.40 19.62
N PHE A 597 17.95 -5.19 18.35
CA PHE A 597 19.28 -4.77 17.94
C PHE A 597 19.24 -3.42 17.24
N GLY A 598 19.37 -2.37 18.00
CA GLY A 598 19.60 -1.05 17.49
C GLY A 598 18.37 -0.15 17.37
N TYR A 599 17.16 -0.69 17.29
CA TYR A 599 15.94 0.10 17.30
C TYR A 599 15.02 -0.37 18.41
N GLY A 600 14.46 0.57 19.15
CA GLY A 600 13.47 0.28 20.17
C GLY A 600 13.97 -0.52 21.37
N ILE A 601 15.29 -0.68 21.54
CA ILE A 601 15.85 -1.44 22.65
C ILE A 601 15.42 -0.86 24.02
N PHE A 602 15.23 0.45 24.08
CA PHE A 602 14.79 1.15 25.30
C PHE A 602 13.28 1.31 25.38
N LYS A 603 12.59 1.19 24.25
CA LYS A 603 11.14 1.35 24.12
C LYS A 603 10.45 0.12 23.53
N GLY A 604 11.22 -0.91 23.20
CA GLY A 604 10.74 -2.17 22.66
C GLY A 604 10.18 -2.12 21.26
N GLY A 605 10.16 -0.95 20.59
CA GLY A 605 9.47 -0.80 19.30
C GLY A 605 8.01 -1.25 19.30
N ARG A 606 7.53 -1.67 20.46
CA ARG A 606 6.21 -2.24 20.73
C ARG A 606 5.38 -1.33 21.62
N GLU A 607 5.86 -0.13 21.91
CA GLU A 607 5.06 0.86 22.63
C GLU A 607 3.82 1.17 21.82
N THR A 608 2.72 0.91 22.44
CA THR A 608 1.41 0.82 21.86
C THR A 608 0.52 1.97 22.30
N LEU A 609 1.11 3.08 22.66
CA LEU A 609 0.38 4.32 22.80
C LEU A 609 0.02 4.79 21.40
N TRP A 610 -1.22 4.77 21.14
CA TRP A 610 -1.84 5.11 19.86
C TRP A 610 -1.95 6.61 19.68
#